data_3247e96e2047cd5df1dc482ab38e449f
#
_entry.id   3247e96e2047cd5df1dc482ab38e449f
#
_cell.length_a   1.000
_cell.length_b   1.000
_cell.length_c   1.000
_cell.angle_alpha   90.00
_cell.angle_beta   90.00
_cell.angle_gamma   90.00
#
_symmetry.space_group_name_H-M   'P 1'
#
loop_
_entity.id
_entity.type
_entity.pdbx_description
1 polymer ?
#
loop_
_entity_poly.entity_id
_entity_poly.type
_entity_poly.pdbx_seq_one_letter_code
_entity_poly.pdbx_strand_id
1 'polypeptide(L)'
;MIVYSMKFILLFFTCISAFAQDFKVDIQNEHNVTAGQKIFSEKCTACHGGKGVGTGRAPCVSCGKYKFRGNKNSDIFATIAHGTPKIGGRASKMGAFSSILSDNDIVNIVTYLRFVENQRILSGEIDKPVVEEKLVFPEN
;
A
#
# COMPACT_ATOMS: atom_id res chain seq x y z
N MET A 1 41.96 5.77 37.40
CA MET A 1 42.05 4.98 36.17
C MET A 1 40.68 4.37 35.85
N ILE A 2 39.66 5.18 35.68
CA ILE A 2 38.29 4.74 35.23
C ILE A 2 37.62 5.94 34.55
N VAL A 3 38.02 6.30 33.32
CA VAL A 3 37.37 7.39 32.58
C VAL A 3 37.12 7.03 31.10
N TYR A 4 37.45 5.81 30.65
CA TYR A 4 37.36 5.41 29.25
C TYR A 4 36.08 4.64 28.88
N SER A 5 35.16 4.37 29.81
CA SER A 5 34.00 3.49 29.53
C SER A 5 32.68 4.21 29.19
N MET A 6 32.59 5.54 29.33
CA MET A 6 31.31 6.24 29.18
C MET A 6 31.09 6.88 27.79
N LYS A 7 32.11 6.92 26.93
CA LYS A 7 31.98 7.48 25.56
C LYS A 7 31.58 6.47 24.49
N PHE A 8 31.60 5.17 24.79
CA PHE A 8 31.28 4.11 23.82
C PHE A 8 29.79 3.72 23.80
N ILE A 9 29.01 4.12 24.81
CA ILE A 9 27.58 3.75 24.92
C ILE A 9 26.68 4.73 24.17
N LEU A 10 27.14 5.93 23.85
CA LEU A 10 26.32 6.98 23.18
C LEU A 10 26.26 6.86 21.66
N LEU A 11 27.05 5.98 21.05
CA LEU A 11 27.11 5.83 19.58
C LEU A 11 26.21 4.71 19.02
N PHE A 12 25.53 3.95 19.88
CA PHE A 12 24.68 2.83 19.42
C PHE A 12 23.18 3.14 19.39
N PHE A 13 22.76 4.36 19.73
CA PHE A 13 21.32 4.69 19.88
C PHE A 13 20.73 5.53 18.74
N THR A 14 21.45 5.79 17.65
CA THR A 14 20.97 6.67 16.58
C THR A 14 20.55 5.97 15.29
N CYS A 15 20.33 4.67 15.28
CA CYS A 15 20.02 3.92 14.06
C CYS A 15 18.64 3.26 14.01
N ILE A 16 17.63 3.74 14.74
CA ILE A 16 16.29 3.10 14.76
C ILE A 16 15.18 4.11 14.41
N SER A 17 15.38 5.00 13.46
CA SER A 17 14.30 5.92 13.05
C SER A 17 14.00 5.94 11.54
N ALA A 18 14.45 4.96 10.75
CA ALA A 18 14.37 5.03 9.30
C ALA A 18 13.27 4.18 8.65
N PHE A 19 12.33 3.57 9.40
CA PHE A 19 11.42 2.57 8.83
C PHE A 19 9.94 2.93 8.80
N ALA A 20 9.56 4.19 8.83
CA ALA A 20 8.14 4.57 8.83
C ALA A 20 7.71 5.50 7.69
N GLN A 21 8.53 5.72 6.68
CA GLN A 21 8.09 6.52 5.53
C GLN A 21 7.44 5.61 4.48
N ASP A 22 6.17 5.94 4.16
CA ASP A 22 5.46 5.32 3.05
C ASP A 22 6.15 5.70 1.73
N PHE A 23 6.29 4.76 0.80
CA PHE A 23 6.86 5.09 -0.50
C PHE A 23 5.83 5.82 -1.37
N LYS A 24 6.31 6.77 -2.17
CA LYS A 24 5.48 7.51 -3.11
C LYS A 24 5.45 6.81 -4.47
N VAL A 25 4.31 6.86 -5.14
CA VAL A 25 4.16 6.42 -6.52
C VAL A 25 3.88 7.63 -7.41
N ASP A 26 4.41 7.60 -8.61
CA ASP A 26 4.16 8.64 -9.62
C ASP A 26 3.03 8.18 -10.56
N ILE A 27 1.82 8.63 -10.27
CA ILE A 27 0.63 8.32 -11.08
C ILE A 27 0.60 9.04 -12.44
N GLN A 28 1.52 9.97 -12.71
CA GLN A 28 1.69 10.62 -13.99
C GLN A 28 2.65 9.85 -14.92
N ASN A 29 3.38 8.89 -14.37
CA ASN A 29 4.24 8.02 -15.15
C ASN A 29 3.41 6.97 -15.90
N GLU A 30 3.09 7.26 -17.15
CA GLU A 30 2.26 6.41 -18.00
C GLU A 30 2.83 4.99 -18.18
N HIS A 31 4.16 4.85 -18.21
CA HIS A 31 4.81 3.54 -18.32
C HIS A 31 4.47 2.66 -17.12
N ASN A 32 4.62 3.18 -15.90
CA ASN A 32 4.35 2.43 -14.68
C ASN A 32 2.85 2.14 -14.52
N VAL A 33 1.99 3.11 -14.86
CA VAL A 33 0.53 2.93 -14.84
C VAL A 33 0.11 1.83 -15.81
N THR A 34 0.62 1.87 -17.05
CA THR A 34 0.29 0.87 -18.10
C THR A 34 0.81 -0.51 -17.74
N ALA A 35 2.04 -0.61 -17.22
CA ALA A 35 2.60 -1.87 -16.74
C ALA A 35 1.77 -2.46 -15.60
N GLY A 36 1.39 -1.62 -14.62
CA GLY A 36 0.52 -2.03 -13.51
C GLY A 36 -0.86 -2.47 -13.97
N GLN A 37 -1.46 -1.74 -14.92
CA GLN A 37 -2.75 -2.09 -15.52
C GLN A 37 -2.71 -3.46 -16.20
N LYS A 38 -1.66 -3.74 -16.97
CA LYS A 38 -1.49 -5.03 -17.63
C LYS A 38 -1.46 -6.16 -16.63
N ILE A 39 -0.60 -6.06 -15.61
CA ILE A 39 -0.47 -7.10 -14.59
C ILE A 39 -1.79 -7.25 -13.81
N PHE A 40 -2.43 -6.14 -13.45
CA PHE A 40 -3.72 -6.14 -12.74
C PHE A 40 -4.80 -6.85 -13.55
N SER A 41 -4.88 -6.59 -14.87
CA SER A 41 -5.87 -7.22 -15.74
C SER A 41 -5.69 -8.74 -15.84
N GLU A 42 -4.45 -9.21 -15.83
CA GLU A 42 -4.12 -10.64 -15.95
C GLU A 42 -4.27 -11.41 -14.63
N LYS A 43 -3.94 -10.79 -13.50
CA LYS A 43 -3.79 -11.49 -12.22
C LYS A 43 -4.84 -11.14 -11.16
N CYS A 44 -5.45 -9.95 -11.23
CA CYS A 44 -6.25 -9.40 -10.14
C CYS A 44 -7.74 -9.25 -10.49
N THR A 45 -8.04 -8.95 -11.76
CA THR A 45 -9.40 -8.61 -12.23
C THR A 45 -10.42 -9.72 -11.97
N ALA A 46 -10.03 -11.00 -12.05
CA ALA A 46 -10.93 -12.13 -11.83
C ALA A 46 -11.59 -12.12 -10.43
N CYS A 47 -10.91 -11.53 -9.44
CA CYS A 47 -11.43 -11.40 -8.08
C CYS A 47 -11.88 -9.97 -7.78
N HIS A 48 -11.07 -8.95 -8.15
CA HIS A 48 -11.29 -7.56 -7.79
C HIS A 48 -12.13 -6.75 -8.79
N GLY A 49 -12.50 -7.36 -9.90
CA GLY A 49 -13.26 -6.68 -10.97
C GLY A 49 -12.42 -5.73 -11.80
N GLY A 50 -12.97 -5.27 -12.93
CA GLY A 50 -12.35 -4.27 -13.76
C GLY A 50 -12.06 -3.01 -12.95
N LYS A 51 -10.88 -2.39 -13.15
CA LYS A 51 -10.44 -1.21 -12.40
C LYS A 51 -10.41 -1.39 -10.87
N GLY A 52 -10.52 -2.62 -10.36
CA GLY A 52 -10.45 -2.87 -8.93
C GLY A 52 -11.67 -2.41 -8.13
N VAL A 53 -12.85 -2.31 -8.74
CA VAL A 53 -14.08 -1.84 -8.07
C VAL A 53 -14.67 -2.85 -7.10
N GLY A 54 -14.12 -4.05 -7.06
CA GLY A 54 -14.62 -5.14 -6.23
C GLY A 54 -15.63 -6.03 -6.95
N THR A 55 -15.87 -7.18 -6.37
CA THR A 55 -16.88 -8.17 -6.80
C THR A 55 -17.42 -8.89 -5.56
N GLY A 56 -18.33 -9.86 -5.73
CA GLY A 56 -18.72 -10.75 -4.64
C GLY A 56 -17.58 -11.63 -4.10
N ARG A 57 -16.43 -11.71 -4.82
CA ARG A 57 -15.27 -12.53 -4.43
C ARG A 57 -14.24 -11.73 -3.63
N ALA A 58 -14.03 -10.46 -3.97
CA ALA A 58 -13.02 -9.63 -3.35
C ALA A 58 -13.47 -8.16 -3.24
N PRO A 59 -12.97 -7.42 -2.23
CA PRO A 59 -13.37 -6.03 -2.00
C PRO A 59 -12.84 -5.10 -3.09
N CYS A 60 -13.41 -3.88 -3.13
CA CYS A 60 -12.87 -2.76 -3.88
C CYS A 60 -11.44 -2.46 -3.43
N VAL A 61 -10.53 -2.29 -4.40
CA VAL A 61 -9.12 -1.93 -4.18
C VAL A 61 -8.72 -0.62 -4.88
N SER A 62 -9.72 0.12 -5.38
CA SER A 62 -9.58 1.45 -5.96
C SER A 62 -10.61 2.43 -5.39
N CYS A 63 -11.06 2.19 -4.14
CA CYS A 63 -12.07 3.01 -3.47
C CYS A 63 -11.50 3.90 -2.37
N GLY A 64 -10.18 4.00 -2.24
CA GLY A 64 -9.52 4.79 -1.18
C GLY A 64 -9.68 4.24 0.23
N LYS A 65 -10.28 3.06 0.39
CA LYS A 65 -10.49 2.40 1.69
C LYS A 65 -10.08 0.94 1.58
N TYR A 66 -8.97 0.59 2.20
CA TYR A 66 -8.44 -0.78 2.18
C TYR A 66 -8.76 -1.49 3.50
N LYS A 67 -9.44 -2.62 3.39
CA LYS A 67 -10.07 -3.29 4.54
C LYS A 67 -9.08 -3.91 5.54
N PHE A 68 -7.86 -4.24 5.13
CA PHE A 68 -7.06 -5.18 5.92
C PHE A 68 -5.78 -4.65 6.53
N ARG A 69 -5.12 -3.63 5.97
CA ARG A 69 -3.83 -3.17 6.47
C ARG A 69 -3.71 -1.66 6.63
N GLY A 70 -4.57 -0.91 6.04
CA GLY A 70 -4.45 0.55 6.00
C GLY A 70 -4.38 1.06 4.57
N ASN A 71 -4.20 2.38 4.42
CA ASN A 71 -4.28 3.05 3.12
C ASN A 71 -2.92 3.49 2.57
N LYS A 72 -1.82 3.13 3.22
CA LYS A 72 -0.47 3.45 2.73
C LYS A 72 -0.12 2.59 1.53
N ASN A 73 0.75 3.09 0.66
CA ASN A 73 1.26 2.31 -0.48
C ASN A 73 2.02 1.07 0.00
N SER A 74 2.77 1.18 1.09
CA SER A 74 3.45 0.07 1.75
C SER A 74 2.48 -1.00 2.26
N ASP A 75 1.30 -0.62 2.73
CA ASP A 75 0.28 -1.56 3.19
C ASP A 75 -0.33 -2.34 2.03
N ILE A 76 -0.58 -1.65 0.91
CA ILE A 76 -1.09 -2.28 -0.32
C ILE A 76 -0.03 -3.23 -0.88
N PHE A 77 1.23 -2.76 -0.98
CA PHE A 77 2.35 -3.57 -1.40
C PHE A 77 2.46 -4.85 -0.56
N ALA A 78 2.50 -4.72 0.77
CA ALA A 78 2.60 -5.86 1.68
C ALA A 78 1.41 -6.82 1.55
N THR A 79 0.20 -6.30 1.27
CA THR A 79 -0.98 -7.12 1.03
C THR A 79 -0.85 -7.93 -0.25
N ILE A 80 -0.34 -7.35 -1.33
CA ILE A 80 -0.10 -8.05 -2.59
C ILE A 80 1.03 -9.07 -2.41
N ALA A 81 2.16 -8.64 -1.82
CA ALA A 81 3.33 -9.50 -1.66
C ALA A 81 3.04 -10.73 -0.79
N HIS A 82 2.36 -10.55 0.33
CA HIS A 82 2.20 -11.59 1.36
C HIS A 82 0.77 -12.15 1.47
N GLY A 83 -0.18 -11.58 0.73
CA GLY A 83 -1.58 -11.98 0.80
C GLY A 83 -2.27 -11.53 2.10
N THR A 84 -3.49 -12.04 2.31
CA THR A 84 -4.29 -11.78 3.50
C THR A 84 -4.53 -13.06 4.29
N PRO A 85 -4.61 -12.99 5.64
CA PRO A 85 -5.03 -14.14 6.45
C PRO A 85 -6.51 -14.48 6.17
N LYS A 86 -6.92 -15.70 6.46
CA LYS A 86 -8.34 -16.06 6.51
C LYS A 86 -8.99 -15.29 7.66
N ILE A 87 -9.98 -14.46 7.35
CA ILE A 87 -10.77 -13.75 8.36
C ILE A 87 -12.19 -14.32 8.31
N GLY A 88 -12.59 -14.99 9.37
CA GLY A 88 -13.94 -15.54 9.55
C GLY A 88 -14.40 -16.42 8.38
N GLY A 89 -14.83 -17.60 8.61
CA GLY A 89 -15.17 -18.75 7.75
C GLY A 89 -15.70 -18.59 6.30
N ARG A 90 -15.78 -17.38 5.75
CA ARG A 90 -16.30 -17.12 4.40
C ARG A 90 -15.41 -16.22 3.53
N ALA A 91 -14.40 -15.59 4.05
CA ALA A 91 -13.53 -14.75 3.23
C ALA A 91 -12.50 -15.63 2.52
N SER A 92 -12.52 -15.62 1.20
CA SER A 92 -11.46 -16.23 0.42
C SER A 92 -10.15 -15.51 0.75
N LYS A 93 -9.14 -16.29 1.12
CA LYS A 93 -7.79 -15.81 1.36
C LYS A 93 -7.22 -15.28 0.04
N MET A 94 -6.73 -14.02 0.03
CA MET A 94 -5.90 -13.56 -1.05
C MET A 94 -4.52 -14.24 -0.94
N GLY A 95 -4.06 -14.90 -1.99
CA GLY A 95 -2.75 -15.53 -2.03
C GLY A 95 -1.63 -14.51 -2.03
N ALA A 96 -0.42 -14.93 -1.65
CA ALA A 96 0.80 -14.14 -1.79
C ALA A 96 1.28 -14.16 -3.25
N PHE A 97 1.72 -13.01 -3.75
CA PHE A 97 2.20 -12.85 -5.12
C PHE A 97 3.71 -12.68 -5.23
N SER A 98 4.44 -12.53 -4.12
CA SER A 98 5.90 -12.33 -4.13
C SER A 98 6.70 -13.47 -4.78
N SER A 99 6.12 -14.65 -4.94
CA SER A 99 6.75 -15.78 -5.62
C SER A 99 6.66 -15.70 -7.16
N ILE A 100 5.79 -14.85 -7.71
CA ILE A 100 5.50 -14.76 -9.15
C ILE A 100 5.56 -13.33 -9.70
N LEU A 101 5.65 -12.33 -8.84
CA LEU A 101 5.80 -10.91 -9.20
C LEU A 101 7.04 -10.36 -8.52
N SER A 102 7.82 -9.56 -9.25
CA SER A 102 8.89 -8.78 -8.66
C SER A 102 8.35 -7.62 -7.82
N ASP A 103 9.18 -7.05 -6.95
CA ASP A 103 8.81 -5.86 -6.19
C ASP A 103 8.42 -4.70 -7.11
N ASN A 104 9.10 -4.54 -8.24
CA ASN A 104 8.77 -3.52 -9.23
C ASN A 104 7.39 -3.76 -9.88
N ASP A 105 7.02 -5.01 -10.15
CA ASP A 105 5.68 -5.35 -10.64
C ASP A 105 4.62 -4.97 -9.63
N ILE A 106 4.86 -5.22 -8.35
CA ILE A 106 3.94 -4.87 -7.27
C ILE A 106 3.84 -3.34 -7.12
N VAL A 107 4.96 -2.62 -7.20
CA VAL A 107 4.97 -1.13 -7.21
C VAL A 107 4.16 -0.59 -8.39
N ASN A 108 4.29 -1.18 -9.57
CA ASN A 108 3.50 -0.78 -10.74
C ASN A 108 2.00 -1.03 -10.53
N ILE A 109 1.62 -2.16 -9.91
CA ILE A 109 0.21 -2.42 -9.54
C ILE A 109 -0.30 -1.36 -8.56
N VAL A 110 0.48 -1.01 -7.53
CA VAL A 110 0.11 0.05 -6.56
C VAL A 110 -0.06 1.38 -7.28
N THR A 111 0.84 1.72 -8.22
CA THR A 111 0.76 2.93 -9.04
C THR A 111 -0.53 2.97 -9.86
N TYR A 112 -0.87 1.87 -10.52
CA TYR A 112 -2.12 1.75 -11.27
C TYR A 112 -3.36 1.90 -10.39
N LEU A 113 -3.38 1.26 -9.21
CA LEU A 113 -4.51 1.37 -8.29
C LEU A 113 -4.69 2.82 -7.80
N ARG A 114 -3.61 3.53 -7.50
CA ARG A 114 -3.64 4.96 -7.11
C ARG A 114 -4.07 5.85 -8.27
N PHE A 115 -3.65 5.55 -9.49
CA PHE A 115 -4.12 6.23 -10.68
C PHE A 115 -5.65 6.07 -10.84
N VAL A 116 -6.17 4.85 -10.79
CA VAL A 116 -7.61 4.59 -10.90
C VAL A 116 -8.38 5.25 -9.76
N GLU A 117 -7.92 5.16 -8.52
CA GLU A 117 -8.51 5.83 -7.37
C GLU A 117 -8.61 7.34 -7.61
N ASN A 118 -7.53 7.98 -8.08
CA ASN A 118 -7.53 9.40 -8.41
C ASN A 118 -8.53 9.75 -9.52
N GLN A 119 -8.62 8.95 -10.59
CA GLN A 119 -9.60 9.17 -11.65
C GLN A 119 -11.04 9.10 -11.14
N ARG A 120 -11.32 8.16 -10.23
CA ARG A 120 -12.65 7.97 -9.63
C ARG A 120 -13.02 9.10 -8.67
N ILE A 121 -12.03 9.67 -7.96
CA ILE A 121 -12.23 10.87 -7.14
C ILE A 121 -12.55 12.08 -8.02
N LEU A 122 -11.77 12.28 -9.10
CA LEU A 122 -11.96 13.41 -10.02
C LEU A 122 -13.30 13.34 -10.76
N SER A 123 -13.80 12.15 -11.03
CA SER A 123 -15.13 11.95 -11.64
C SER A 123 -16.29 12.04 -10.65
N GLY A 124 -16.02 12.16 -9.35
CA GLY A 124 -17.05 12.16 -8.31
C GLY A 124 -17.66 10.78 -8.02
N GLU A 125 -17.06 9.70 -8.54
CA GLU A 125 -17.55 8.32 -8.31
C GLU A 125 -17.29 7.85 -6.88
N ILE A 126 -16.23 8.33 -6.26
CA ILE A 126 -15.89 8.06 -4.87
C ILE A 126 -15.46 9.35 -4.15
N ASP A 127 -15.73 9.41 -2.85
CA ASP A 127 -15.29 10.52 -2.01
C ASP A 127 -13.76 10.50 -1.85
N LYS A 128 -13.17 11.68 -1.75
CA LYS A 128 -11.75 11.80 -1.38
C LYS A 128 -11.54 11.16 0.00
N PRO A 129 -10.55 10.28 0.17
CA PRO A 129 -10.24 9.73 1.48
C PRO A 129 -10.00 10.86 2.48
N VAL A 130 -10.69 10.83 3.61
CA VAL A 130 -10.39 11.72 4.73
C VAL A 130 -9.05 11.27 5.30
N VAL A 131 -7.99 11.96 4.95
CA VAL A 131 -6.71 11.85 5.65
C VAL A 131 -6.95 12.56 6.98
N GLU A 132 -7.06 11.81 8.07
CA GLU A 132 -6.95 12.41 9.41
C GLU A 132 -5.53 12.99 9.52
N GLU A 133 -5.38 14.24 9.16
CA GLU A 133 -4.21 15.03 9.48
C GLU A 133 -4.23 15.18 11.00
N LYS A 134 -3.40 14.37 11.66
CA LYS A 134 -3.23 14.44 13.10
C LYS A 134 -2.76 15.86 13.41
N LEU A 135 -3.70 16.70 13.87
CA LEU A 135 -3.40 18.05 14.35
C LEU A 135 -2.35 17.90 15.45
N VAL A 136 -1.11 18.17 15.12
CA VAL A 136 -0.05 18.33 16.09
C VAL A 136 -0.30 19.68 16.73
N PHE A 137 -0.94 19.70 17.89
CA PHE A 137 -1.00 20.89 18.72
C PHE A 137 0.42 21.16 19.22
N PRO A 138 0.94 22.39 19.04
CA PRO A 138 2.19 22.75 19.67
C PRO A 138 2.00 22.66 21.19
N GLU A 139 2.80 21.83 21.83
CA GLU A 139 2.88 21.84 23.29
C GLU A 139 3.46 23.17 23.74
N ASN A 140 2.70 23.91 24.58
CA ASN A 140 3.13 25.15 25.24
C ASN A 140 4.11 24.86 26.35
#